data_1741a8ded6df7b2b3a0059dae58f2fc7
#
_entry.id   1741a8ded6df7b2b3a0059dae58f2fc7
#
_cell.length_a   1.000
_cell.length_b   1.000
_cell.length_c   1.000
_cell.angle_alpha   90.00
_cell.angle_beta   90.00
_cell.angle_gamma   90.00
#
_symmetry.space_group_name_H-M   'P 1'
#
loop_
_entity.id
_entity.type
_entity.pdbx_description
1 polymer ?
#
loop_
_entity_poly.entity_id
_entity_poly.type
_entity_poly.pdbx_seq_one_letter_code
_entity_poly.pdbx_strand_id
1 'polypeptide(L)'
;MNKISILVIFLLFLGNCSSSKNPINWKKEQIKIEEQQNVKKAFTEDKVVQKEFNSDLRLDLSNIVLNNKAFDNKNNLGSQNYEGLLNKVGNYKFSKLIGFNQLNFKPTFFNNDLIFFDKKGSIIKYNENYKVSWSNNYYSKSEKKLNPKLNFLLASEDLLVADSISKLYSINLKTKKLNWIKQLKYSFNSEIKKNKNKIFAVDYKNILRCYSIIDGSECWNLQTEDSFTISDSRYSLVIIDDMVIFSNSLGDITAVDIETGLIIWQLPTQSSSIINETYNFKISKLILDKNSIFFSNNKNEFYSVNVKTGVINWSNKINSNINSVISGNLIFTVSNDGYLFVTEKNTGNIIRVTYLYKEYEKKRKEKISPIGFVIGNKNLFLTNNDGKMIVVGLESGKIIKTETIAKNLISEPFIFNKNLFVIKNGSIIQYN
;
A
#
# COMPACT_ATOMS: atom_id res chain seq x y z
N MET A 1 -50.37 44.43 27.73
CA MET A 1 -50.34 42.93 27.63
C MET A 1 -49.80 42.40 28.95
N ASN A 2 -50.62 41.67 29.68
CA ASN A 2 -50.27 41.20 31.01
C ASN A 2 -49.22 40.10 30.95
N LYS A 3 -48.25 40.14 31.88
CA LYS A 3 -47.16 39.14 32.00
C LYS A 3 -47.66 37.68 32.06
N ILE A 4 -48.92 37.46 32.49
CA ILE A 4 -49.58 36.17 32.49
C ILE A 4 -49.89 35.65 31.07
N SER A 5 -50.28 36.53 30.14
CA SER A 5 -50.56 36.16 28.75
C SER A 5 -49.31 35.73 28.00
N ILE A 6 -48.14 36.28 28.34
CA ILE A 6 -46.88 35.89 27.73
C ILE A 6 -46.42 34.52 28.24
N LEU A 7 -46.68 34.20 29.51
CA LEU A 7 -46.36 32.91 30.11
C LEU A 7 -47.19 31.76 29.51
N VAL A 8 -48.48 32.01 29.22
CA VAL A 8 -49.36 31.01 28.59
C VAL A 8 -48.98 30.75 27.14
N ILE A 9 -48.50 31.77 26.40
CA ILE A 9 -48.01 31.59 25.02
C ILE A 9 -46.72 30.80 25.02
N PHE A 10 -45.83 31.01 26.02
CA PHE A 10 -44.56 30.25 26.12
C PHE A 10 -44.75 28.77 26.48
N LEU A 11 -45.82 28.44 27.29
CA LEU A 11 -46.18 27.07 27.63
C LEU A 11 -46.81 26.30 26.46
N LEU A 12 -47.44 26.98 25.49
CA LEU A 12 -48.00 26.35 24.31
C LEU A 12 -46.94 25.95 23.26
N PHE A 13 -45.74 26.52 23.31
CA PHE A 13 -44.63 26.14 22.44
C PHE A 13 -43.76 24.98 22.97
N LEU A 14 -43.92 24.59 24.24
CA LEU A 14 -43.20 23.47 24.83
C LEU A 14 -43.92 22.11 24.71
N GLY A 15 -45.12 22.11 24.12
CA GLY A 15 -45.98 20.92 24.04
C GLY A 15 -45.83 20.09 22.74
N ASN A 16 -44.96 20.43 21.81
CA ASN A 16 -44.94 19.76 20.51
C ASN A 16 -43.59 19.09 20.18
N CYS A 17 -43.01 18.35 21.11
CA CYS A 17 -41.92 17.40 20.84
C CYS A 17 -42.20 16.06 21.51
N SER A 18 -43.30 15.40 21.13
CA SER A 18 -43.41 13.95 21.29
C SER A 18 -43.67 13.36 19.89
N SER A 19 -42.61 13.12 19.14
CA SER A 19 -42.68 12.20 18.03
C SER A 19 -42.82 10.80 18.62
N SER A 20 -44.09 10.37 18.85
CA SER A 20 -44.39 8.97 19.07
C SER A 20 -43.93 8.21 17.81
N LYS A 21 -42.76 7.65 17.81
CA LYS A 21 -42.38 6.64 16.83
C LYS A 21 -43.37 5.51 16.95
N ASN A 22 -44.23 5.37 15.95
CA ASN A 22 -45.23 4.35 15.87
C ASN A 22 -44.54 2.98 16.08
N PRO A 23 -44.87 2.18 17.11
CA PRO A 23 -44.18 0.91 17.38
C PRO A 23 -44.25 -0.08 16.19
N ILE A 24 -45.20 0.12 15.28
CA ILE A 24 -45.34 -0.65 14.05
C ILE A 24 -44.22 -0.32 13.03
N ASN A 25 -43.76 0.92 12.96
CA ASN A 25 -42.67 1.29 12.08
C ASN A 25 -41.31 0.78 12.58
N TRP A 26 -41.09 0.76 13.90
CA TRP A 26 -39.87 0.23 14.48
C TRP A 26 -39.72 -1.29 14.26
N LYS A 27 -40.79 -2.06 14.40
CA LYS A 27 -40.82 -3.48 14.04
C LYS A 27 -40.58 -3.73 12.54
N LYS A 28 -41.13 -2.89 11.66
CA LYS A 28 -40.87 -2.98 10.21
C LYS A 28 -39.43 -2.67 9.84
N GLU A 29 -38.78 -1.70 10.52
CA GLU A 29 -37.35 -1.42 10.31
C GLU A 29 -36.45 -2.55 10.83
N GLN A 30 -36.77 -3.14 12.00
CA GLN A 30 -36.06 -4.31 12.52
C GLN A 30 -36.18 -5.52 11.58
N ILE A 31 -37.41 -5.81 11.11
CA ILE A 31 -37.62 -6.90 10.16
C ILE A 31 -36.85 -6.66 8.86
N LYS A 32 -36.84 -5.43 8.34
CA LYS A 32 -35.99 -5.08 7.16
C LYS A 32 -34.51 -5.26 7.42
N ILE A 33 -34.03 -4.91 8.62
CA ILE A 33 -32.63 -5.08 8.99
C ILE A 33 -32.29 -6.57 9.15
N GLU A 34 -33.20 -7.37 9.75
CA GLU A 34 -33.00 -8.82 9.86
C GLU A 34 -33.12 -9.53 8.50
N GLU A 35 -34.04 -9.11 7.63
CA GLU A 35 -34.11 -9.63 6.25
C GLU A 35 -32.87 -9.26 5.44
N GLN A 36 -32.34 -8.04 5.56
CA GLN A 36 -31.08 -7.65 4.94
C GLN A 36 -29.87 -8.42 5.49
N GLN A 37 -29.86 -8.72 6.80
CA GLN A 37 -28.82 -9.55 7.41
C GLN A 37 -28.94 -11.03 6.98
N ASN A 38 -30.15 -11.54 6.79
CA ASN A 38 -30.39 -12.89 6.31
C ASN A 38 -30.09 -13.04 4.82
N VAL A 39 -30.37 -12.01 4.02
CA VAL A 39 -29.95 -11.96 2.59
C VAL A 39 -28.42 -11.91 2.49
N LYS A 40 -27.72 -11.18 3.36
CA LYS A 40 -26.25 -11.22 3.43
C LYS A 40 -25.68 -12.59 3.78
N LYS A 41 -26.40 -13.40 4.57
CA LYS A 41 -25.98 -14.78 4.87
C LYS A 41 -26.28 -15.76 3.74
N ALA A 42 -27.24 -15.48 2.88
CA ALA A 42 -27.57 -16.32 1.72
C ALA A 42 -26.57 -16.12 0.54
N PHE A 43 -25.92 -14.96 0.46
CA PHE A 43 -24.79 -14.69 -0.45
C PHE A 43 -23.47 -14.76 0.33
N THR A 44 -23.17 -15.89 0.96
CA THR A 44 -21.79 -16.20 1.32
C THR A 44 -21.00 -16.28 0.01
N GLU A 45 -20.12 -15.30 -0.22
CA GLU A 45 -19.11 -15.43 -1.27
C GLU A 45 -18.47 -16.82 -1.11
N ASP A 46 -18.53 -17.64 -2.13
CA ASP A 46 -17.82 -18.93 -2.17
C ASP A 46 -16.36 -18.62 -1.89
N LYS A 47 -15.90 -18.93 -0.67
CA LYS A 47 -14.49 -18.84 -0.34
C LYS A 47 -13.77 -19.75 -1.31
N VAL A 48 -13.09 -19.18 -2.30
CA VAL A 48 -12.20 -19.95 -3.16
C VAL A 48 -11.15 -20.59 -2.29
N VAL A 49 -11.32 -21.87 -2.00
CA VAL A 49 -10.35 -22.64 -1.22
C VAL A 49 -9.13 -22.87 -2.10
N GLN A 50 -8.07 -22.16 -1.78
CA GLN A 50 -6.81 -22.33 -2.47
C GLN A 50 -6.19 -23.68 -2.08
N LYS A 51 -5.62 -24.38 -3.04
CA LYS A 51 -5.02 -25.71 -2.86
C LYS A 51 -3.61 -25.72 -3.46
N GLU A 52 -2.76 -26.59 -2.93
CA GLU A 52 -1.45 -26.90 -3.53
C GLU A 52 -1.67 -27.46 -4.95
N PHE A 53 -0.80 -27.06 -5.86
CA PHE A 53 -0.77 -27.55 -7.24
C PHE A 53 0.67 -27.66 -7.71
N ASN A 54 1.04 -28.80 -8.28
CA ASN A 54 2.41 -29.08 -8.73
C ASN A 54 3.48 -28.67 -7.70
N SER A 55 3.25 -28.90 -6.39
CA SER A 55 4.10 -28.43 -5.32
C SER A 55 5.54 -28.96 -5.36
N ASP A 56 5.76 -30.10 -6.03
CA ASP A 56 7.08 -30.71 -6.20
C ASP A 56 7.79 -30.31 -7.50
N LEU A 57 7.11 -29.54 -8.37
CA LEU A 57 7.71 -29.01 -9.59
C LEU A 57 8.87 -28.09 -9.24
N ARG A 58 10.05 -28.36 -9.82
CA ARG A 58 11.22 -27.48 -9.72
C ARG A 58 11.19 -26.46 -10.85
N LEU A 59 11.38 -25.21 -10.51
CA LEU A 59 11.49 -24.14 -11.50
C LEU A 59 12.90 -24.09 -12.07
N ASP A 60 12.99 -23.88 -13.37
CA ASP A 60 14.24 -23.54 -14.02
C ASP A 60 14.59 -22.07 -13.72
N LEU A 61 15.59 -21.86 -12.86
CA LEU A 61 16.05 -20.53 -12.46
C LEU A 61 16.85 -19.80 -13.55
N SER A 62 17.25 -20.47 -14.64
CA SER A 62 17.92 -19.81 -15.76
C SER A 62 17.06 -18.75 -16.44
N ASN A 63 15.74 -18.90 -16.34
CA ASN A 63 14.74 -17.96 -16.87
C ASN A 63 14.40 -16.81 -15.92
N ILE A 64 15.00 -16.78 -14.73
CA ILE A 64 14.83 -15.70 -13.76
C ILE A 64 15.71 -14.52 -14.14
N VAL A 65 15.09 -13.42 -14.54
CA VAL A 65 15.77 -12.16 -14.82
C VAL A 65 15.60 -11.22 -13.65
N LEU A 66 16.68 -10.99 -12.92
CA LEU A 66 16.63 -10.12 -11.75
C LEU A 66 16.62 -8.64 -12.16
N ASN A 67 15.73 -7.88 -11.56
CA ASN A 67 15.74 -6.44 -11.66
C ASN A 67 16.84 -5.85 -10.77
N ASN A 68 17.88 -5.29 -11.39
CA ASN A 68 19.01 -4.69 -10.69
C ASN A 68 18.82 -3.20 -10.37
N LYS A 69 17.75 -2.56 -10.86
CA LYS A 69 17.48 -1.15 -10.60
C LYS A 69 17.03 -0.97 -9.15
N ALA A 70 17.84 -0.30 -8.35
CA ALA A 70 17.64 -0.16 -6.92
C ALA A 70 16.33 0.59 -6.55
N PHE A 71 15.95 1.59 -7.33
CA PHE A 71 14.71 2.36 -7.17
C PHE A 71 14.16 2.73 -8.53
N ASP A 72 13.22 1.95 -9.02
CA ASP A 72 12.37 2.42 -10.09
C ASP A 72 11.13 3.04 -9.47
N ASN A 73 11.15 4.37 -9.37
CA ASN A 73 10.05 5.15 -8.84
C ASN A 73 8.82 5.19 -9.78
N LYS A 74 8.85 4.47 -10.90
CA LYS A 74 7.78 4.50 -11.91
C LYS A 74 6.93 3.25 -11.91
N ASN A 75 7.54 2.05 -11.89
CA ASN A 75 6.89 0.79 -12.23
C ASN A 75 6.59 -0.15 -11.05
N ASN A 76 7.08 0.15 -9.84
CA ASN A 76 6.92 -0.67 -8.62
C ASN A 76 7.57 -2.07 -8.66
N LEU A 77 8.44 -2.37 -9.62
CA LEU A 77 9.10 -3.69 -9.71
C LEU A 77 10.04 -3.98 -8.52
N GLY A 78 10.65 -2.95 -7.97
CA GLY A 78 11.64 -3.11 -6.89
C GLY A 78 12.94 -3.77 -7.36
N SER A 79 13.98 -3.74 -6.51
CA SER A 79 15.25 -4.44 -6.77
C SER A 79 15.16 -5.89 -6.33
N GLN A 80 15.80 -6.79 -7.07
CA GLN A 80 15.88 -8.23 -6.79
C GLN A 80 17.35 -8.68 -6.63
N ASN A 81 18.29 -7.75 -6.64
CA ASN A 81 19.72 -8.03 -6.53
C ASN A 81 20.11 -8.25 -5.07
N TYR A 82 19.84 -9.45 -4.54
CA TYR A 82 20.23 -9.91 -3.21
C TYR A 82 20.57 -11.39 -3.24
N GLU A 83 21.78 -11.73 -2.77
CA GLU A 83 22.30 -13.09 -2.74
C GLU A 83 22.53 -13.62 -1.31
N GLY A 84 22.31 -12.77 -0.30
CA GLY A 84 22.61 -13.07 1.09
C GLY A 84 21.69 -14.09 1.73
N LEU A 85 22.12 -14.58 2.90
CA LEU A 85 21.40 -15.56 3.73
C LEU A 85 20.91 -14.97 5.06
N LEU A 86 20.58 -13.68 5.08
CA LEU A 86 20.14 -12.95 6.27
C LEU A 86 21.22 -12.81 7.35
N ASN A 87 22.46 -12.52 6.97
CA ASN A 87 23.48 -12.11 7.92
C ASN A 87 23.27 -10.65 8.30
N LYS A 88 22.90 -10.41 9.55
CA LYS A 88 22.66 -9.05 10.04
C LYS A 88 23.96 -8.25 10.08
N VAL A 89 24.02 -7.15 9.34
CA VAL A 89 25.20 -6.29 9.25
C VAL A 89 24.98 -4.91 9.88
N GLY A 90 23.74 -4.43 9.97
CA GLY A 90 23.49 -3.10 10.46
C GLY A 90 22.12 -2.88 11.13
N ASN A 91 22.03 -1.74 11.84
CA ASN A 91 20.81 -1.35 12.54
C ASN A 91 20.74 0.18 12.68
N TYR A 92 19.82 0.81 11.94
CA TYR A 92 19.55 2.24 12.00
C TYR A 92 18.44 2.50 13.02
N LYS A 93 18.76 3.21 14.12
CA LYS A 93 17.84 3.43 15.25
C LYS A 93 17.09 4.74 15.10
N PHE A 94 15.79 4.72 15.36
CA PHE A 94 14.91 5.89 15.43
C PHE A 94 13.92 5.75 16.60
N SER A 95 13.22 6.83 16.99
CA SER A 95 12.19 6.75 18.02
C SER A 95 10.96 5.97 17.52
N LYS A 96 10.39 5.09 18.36
CA LYS A 96 9.22 4.27 17.99
C LYS A 96 8.09 5.11 17.45
N LEU A 97 7.54 4.71 16.29
CA LEU A 97 6.43 5.38 15.63
C LEU A 97 5.09 4.97 16.26
N ILE A 98 4.18 5.92 16.40
CA ILE A 98 2.80 5.65 16.81
C ILE A 98 2.02 5.17 15.58
N GLY A 99 1.25 4.09 15.72
CA GLY A 99 0.47 3.50 14.62
C GLY A 99 1.35 2.89 13.52
N PHE A 100 2.50 2.31 13.89
CA PHE A 100 3.40 1.61 12.96
C PHE A 100 2.67 0.53 12.15
N ASN A 101 1.67 -0.10 12.74
CA ASN A 101 0.92 -1.21 12.12
C ASN A 101 0.06 -0.77 10.91
N GLN A 102 -0.22 0.52 10.77
CA GLN A 102 -1.18 1.02 9.78
C GLN A 102 -0.54 1.55 8.50
N LEU A 103 0.81 1.61 8.44
CA LEU A 103 1.51 2.29 7.35
C LEU A 103 2.72 1.50 6.87
N ASN A 104 2.79 1.29 5.57
CA ASN A 104 3.99 0.80 4.90
C ASN A 104 4.95 1.97 4.70
N PHE A 105 5.97 2.06 5.55
CA PHE A 105 7.02 3.04 5.42
C PHE A 105 8.16 2.49 4.57
N LYS A 106 8.71 3.33 3.70
CA LYS A 106 9.95 3.04 3.00
C LYS A 106 10.96 4.14 3.26
N PRO A 107 12.20 3.79 3.66
CA PRO A 107 13.28 4.75 3.65
C PRO A 107 13.64 5.09 2.21
N THR A 108 14.38 6.19 2.03
CA THR A 108 15.04 6.49 0.76
C THR A 108 16.55 6.59 0.98
N PHE A 109 17.31 6.60 -0.11
CA PHE A 109 18.78 6.62 -0.03
C PHE A 109 19.31 7.75 -0.90
N PHE A 110 20.24 8.48 -0.34
CA PHE A 110 20.98 9.53 -1.05
C PHE A 110 22.48 9.28 -0.90
N ASN A 111 23.17 8.97 -2.00
CA ASN A 111 24.59 8.61 -2.00
C ASN A 111 24.91 7.48 -0.99
N ASN A 112 24.14 6.40 -0.98
CA ASN A 112 24.20 5.27 -0.03
C ASN A 112 23.78 5.58 1.41
N ASP A 113 23.66 6.85 1.81
CA ASP A 113 23.15 7.22 3.12
C ASP A 113 21.65 6.97 3.20
N LEU A 114 21.21 6.30 4.26
CA LEU A 114 19.80 6.01 4.49
C LEU A 114 19.09 7.22 5.08
N ILE A 115 17.94 7.59 4.52
CA ILE A 115 17.07 8.66 5.04
C ILE A 115 15.77 8.05 5.54
N PHE A 116 15.43 8.34 6.79
CA PHE A 116 14.17 7.96 7.42
C PHE A 116 13.67 9.06 8.35
N PHE A 117 12.69 8.80 9.20
CA PHE A 117 12.10 9.79 10.10
C PHE A 117 11.79 9.23 11.49
N ASP A 118 11.60 10.13 12.46
CA ASP A 118 11.23 9.79 13.83
C ASP A 118 9.74 10.06 14.12
N LYS A 119 9.28 9.75 15.35
CA LYS A 119 7.88 9.93 15.75
C LYS A 119 7.39 11.39 15.70
N LYS A 120 8.30 12.37 15.71
CA LYS A 120 7.96 13.81 15.65
C LYS A 120 8.08 14.37 14.23
N GLY A 121 8.32 13.51 13.24
CA GLY A 121 8.52 13.90 11.85
C GLY A 121 9.89 14.54 11.59
N SER A 122 10.90 14.34 12.45
CA SER A 122 12.27 14.74 12.13
C SER A 122 12.80 13.83 11.03
N ILE A 123 13.35 14.42 9.98
CA ILE A 123 14.07 13.68 8.93
C ILE A 123 15.45 13.37 9.47
N ILE A 124 15.85 12.12 9.37
CA ILE A 124 17.13 11.62 9.87
C ILE A 124 17.89 10.99 8.72
N LYS A 125 19.12 11.42 8.51
CA LYS A 125 20.06 10.85 7.54
C LYS A 125 21.14 10.08 8.30
N TYR A 126 21.35 8.83 7.92
CA TYR A 126 22.34 7.94 8.51
C TYR A 126 23.43 7.65 7.51
N ASN A 127 24.68 7.66 7.97
CA ASN A 127 25.84 7.24 7.17
C ASN A 127 25.99 5.71 7.11
N GLU A 128 26.96 5.24 6.35
CA GLU A 128 27.27 3.82 6.18
C GLU A 128 27.67 3.10 7.49
N ASN A 129 28.08 3.84 8.51
CA ASN A 129 28.39 3.32 9.85
C ASN A 129 27.17 3.33 10.79
N TYR A 130 25.96 3.43 10.24
CA TYR A 130 24.66 3.43 10.99
C TYR A 130 24.50 4.59 11.97
N LYS A 131 25.35 5.63 11.87
CA LYS A 131 25.30 6.81 12.73
C LYS A 131 24.53 7.94 12.04
N VAL A 132 23.83 8.75 12.86
CA VAL A 132 23.15 9.95 12.37
C VAL A 132 24.21 10.94 11.88
N SER A 133 24.18 11.26 10.58
CA SER A 133 25.03 12.29 9.97
C SER A 133 24.34 13.64 9.88
N TRP A 134 23.01 13.66 9.86
CA TRP A 134 22.20 14.86 9.85
C TRP A 134 20.78 14.57 10.32
N SER A 135 20.16 15.53 11.00
CA SER A 135 18.74 15.49 11.33
C SER A 135 18.16 16.89 11.38
N ASN A 136 16.96 17.07 10.83
CA ASN A 136 16.22 18.33 10.94
C ASN A 136 14.72 18.08 11.03
N ASN A 137 14.00 19.07 11.57
CA ASN A 137 12.56 18.99 11.76
C ASN A 137 11.90 20.31 11.31
N TYR A 138 10.98 20.21 10.36
CA TYR A 138 10.30 21.36 9.73
C TYR A 138 8.90 21.61 10.29
N TYR A 139 8.58 21.06 11.47
CA TYR A 139 7.28 21.17 12.13
C TYR A 139 7.31 22.09 13.35
N SER A 140 6.24 22.83 13.56
CA SER A 140 5.98 23.61 14.77
C SER A 140 5.79 22.70 16.00
N LYS A 141 5.77 23.27 17.20
CA LYS A 141 5.54 22.51 18.43
C LYS A 141 4.18 21.81 18.46
N SER A 142 3.13 22.42 17.91
CA SER A 142 1.79 21.82 17.81
C SER A 142 1.76 20.67 16.81
N GLU A 143 2.36 20.82 15.65
CA GLU A 143 2.39 19.80 14.60
C GLU A 143 3.19 18.56 15.03
N LYS A 144 4.28 18.72 15.77
CA LYS A 144 5.04 17.59 16.33
C LYS A 144 4.22 16.69 17.24
N LYS A 145 3.16 17.22 17.89
CA LYS A 145 2.23 16.43 18.73
C LYS A 145 1.32 15.54 17.91
N LEU A 146 1.11 15.85 16.62
CA LEU A 146 0.32 15.04 15.71
C LEU A 146 1.07 13.81 15.18
N ASN A 147 2.36 13.68 15.51
CA ASN A 147 3.23 12.58 15.09
C ASN A 147 3.23 12.39 13.56
N PRO A 148 3.71 13.39 12.78
CA PRO A 148 3.71 13.35 11.34
C PRO A 148 4.43 12.11 10.80
N LYS A 149 3.85 11.46 9.82
CA LYS A 149 4.41 10.29 9.15
C LYS A 149 4.79 10.71 7.73
N LEU A 150 6.02 10.39 7.32
CA LEU A 150 6.62 10.96 6.13
C LEU A 150 6.73 9.92 5.01
N ASN A 151 6.40 10.36 3.81
CA ASN A 151 6.68 9.67 2.56
C ASN A 151 7.73 10.46 1.79
N PHE A 152 8.74 9.76 1.27
CA PHE A 152 9.87 10.36 0.62
C PHE A 152 9.90 10.04 -0.88
N LEU A 153 10.30 11.03 -1.66
CA LEU A 153 10.66 10.87 -3.07
C LEU A 153 11.93 11.66 -3.35
N LEU A 154 12.96 10.99 -3.85
CA LEU A 154 14.20 11.65 -4.24
C LEU A 154 14.11 12.17 -5.67
N ALA A 155 14.40 13.44 -5.88
CA ALA A 155 14.48 14.10 -7.17
C ALA A 155 15.84 14.77 -7.32
N SER A 156 16.82 14.03 -7.82
CA SER A 156 18.24 14.43 -7.86
C SER A 156 18.77 14.72 -6.46
N GLU A 157 19.01 15.98 -6.11
CA GLU A 157 19.50 16.42 -4.81
C GLU A 157 18.38 16.87 -3.87
N ASP A 158 17.16 16.93 -4.38
CA ASP A 158 16.00 17.38 -3.62
C ASP A 158 15.19 16.20 -3.08
N LEU A 159 14.90 16.24 -1.80
CA LEU A 159 14.00 15.33 -1.11
C LEU A 159 12.61 15.95 -1.05
N LEU A 160 11.69 15.36 -1.79
CA LEU A 160 10.26 15.68 -1.69
C LEU A 160 9.66 14.87 -0.56
N VAL A 161 8.89 15.53 0.28
CA VAL A 161 8.27 14.94 1.46
C VAL A 161 6.78 15.26 1.46
N ALA A 162 5.95 14.23 1.47
CA ALA A 162 4.52 14.34 1.74
C ALA A 162 4.21 13.70 3.08
N ASP A 163 3.43 14.36 3.91
CA ASP A 163 3.15 13.87 5.24
C ASP A 163 1.68 13.56 5.53
N SER A 164 1.44 12.94 6.69
CA SER A 164 0.10 12.57 7.14
C SER A 164 -0.71 13.74 7.72
N ILE A 165 -0.14 14.95 7.82
CA ILE A 165 -0.81 16.16 8.28
C ILE A 165 -1.02 17.19 7.16
N SER A 166 -1.03 16.70 5.91
CA SER A 166 -1.33 17.45 4.70
C SER A 166 -0.29 18.51 4.32
N LYS A 167 1.00 18.26 4.59
CA LYS A 167 2.08 19.07 4.03
C LYS A 167 2.81 18.35 2.91
N LEU A 168 3.17 19.13 1.90
CA LEU A 168 4.06 18.77 0.81
C LEU A 168 5.20 19.78 0.78
N TYR A 169 6.45 19.31 0.85
CA TYR A 169 7.60 20.20 0.84
C TYR A 169 8.84 19.59 0.19
N SER A 170 9.76 20.42 -0.22
CA SER A 170 11.03 20.03 -0.85
C SER A 170 12.20 20.57 -0.04
N ILE A 171 13.21 19.74 0.15
CA ILE A 171 14.45 20.04 0.87
C ILE A 171 15.61 19.69 -0.02
N ASN A 172 16.56 20.62 -0.18
CA ASN A 172 17.82 20.28 -0.83
C ASN A 172 18.76 19.56 0.16
N LEU A 173 19.14 18.34 -0.18
CA LEU A 173 19.94 17.47 0.72
C LEU A 173 21.42 17.88 0.84
N LYS A 174 21.96 18.65 -0.11
CA LYS A 174 23.33 19.18 -0.04
C LYS A 174 23.39 20.42 0.86
N THR A 175 22.52 21.40 0.59
CA THR A 175 22.48 22.65 1.35
C THR A 175 21.73 22.50 2.67
N LYS A 176 20.91 21.44 2.82
CA LYS A 176 20.05 21.17 3.99
C LYS A 176 18.98 22.25 4.22
N LYS A 177 18.66 23.04 3.19
CA LYS A 177 17.68 24.10 3.22
C LYS A 177 16.34 23.63 2.66
N LEU A 178 15.28 24.20 3.19
CA LEU A 178 13.91 24.06 2.65
C LEU A 178 13.84 24.88 1.35
N ASN A 179 13.44 24.24 0.23
CA ASN A 179 13.21 24.92 -1.02
C ASN A 179 11.82 25.60 -1.01
N TRP A 180 10.80 24.84 -0.69
CA TRP A 180 9.42 25.30 -0.59
C TRP A 180 8.59 24.36 0.31
N ILE A 181 7.44 24.85 0.79
CA ILE A 181 6.45 24.09 1.55
C ILE A 181 5.03 24.54 1.18
N LYS A 182 4.13 23.58 1.04
CA LYS A 182 2.72 23.80 0.76
C LYS A 182 1.87 23.09 1.81
N GLN A 183 0.80 23.76 2.26
CA GLN A 183 -0.27 23.14 3.03
C GLN A 183 -1.36 22.68 2.06
N LEU A 184 -1.65 21.39 2.08
CA LEU A 184 -2.66 20.76 1.24
C LEU A 184 -4.01 20.72 1.97
N LYS A 185 -5.10 20.57 1.22
CA LYS A 185 -6.44 20.37 1.80
C LYS A 185 -6.58 18.98 2.42
N TYR A 186 -6.03 17.96 1.76
CA TYR A 186 -6.04 16.56 2.21
C TYR A 186 -4.65 15.95 2.11
N SER A 187 -4.35 15.00 3.02
CA SER A 187 -3.12 14.21 2.93
C SER A 187 -3.19 13.21 1.79
N PHE A 188 -2.05 12.81 1.28
CA PHE A 188 -1.98 11.74 0.30
C PHE A 188 -2.16 10.37 0.97
N ASN A 189 -2.94 9.52 0.34
CA ASN A 189 -3.08 8.10 0.67
C ASN A 189 -2.36 7.18 -0.32
N SER A 190 -1.45 7.72 -1.10
CA SER A 190 -0.65 6.99 -2.07
C SER A 190 0.85 7.22 -1.87
N GLU A 191 1.64 6.51 -2.66
CA GLU A 191 3.04 6.88 -2.91
C GLU A 191 3.08 8.19 -3.71
N ILE A 192 4.22 8.88 -3.65
CA ILE A 192 4.51 10.00 -4.54
C ILE A 192 5.34 9.45 -5.71
N LYS A 193 4.94 9.75 -6.93
CA LYS A 193 5.69 9.40 -8.14
C LYS A 193 6.10 10.66 -8.89
N LYS A 194 7.17 10.57 -9.67
CA LYS A 194 7.61 11.71 -10.49
C LYS A 194 7.81 11.34 -11.95
N ASN A 195 7.52 12.29 -12.82
CA ASN A 195 7.95 12.28 -14.22
C ASN A 195 8.43 13.69 -14.61
N LYS A 196 9.66 13.79 -15.11
CA LYS A 196 10.29 15.10 -15.37
C LYS A 196 10.19 16.04 -14.16
N ASN A 197 9.59 17.20 -14.31
CA ASN A 197 9.40 18.22 -13.29
C ASN A 197 8.03 18.14 -12.57
N LYS A 198 7.27 17.07 -12.76
CA LYS A 198 5.95 16.87 -12.16
C LYS A 198 5.99 15.73 -11.15
N ILE A 199 5.20 15.88 -10.09
CA ILE A 199 4.92 14.83 -9.10
C ILE A 199 3.44 14.51 -9.08
N PHE A 200 3.13 13.25 -8.81
CA PHE A 200 1.78 12.72 -8.79
C PHE A 200 1.53 11.97 -7.50
N ALA A 201 0.38 12.18 -6.91
CA ALA A 201 -0.10 11.45 -5.75
C ALA A 201 -1.64 11.47 -5.69
N VAL A 202 -2.23 10.46 -5.07
CA VAL A 202 -3.68 10.39 -4.82
C VAL A 202 -3.94 10.70 -3.34
N ASP A 203 -4.90 11.60 -3.08
CA ASP A 203 -5.29 11.94 -1.72
C ASP A 203 -6.42 11.03 -1.18
N TYR A 204 -6.76 11.21 0.10
CA TYR A 204 -7.83 10.45 0.77
C TYR A 204 -9.24 10.65 0.19
N LYS A 205 -9.42 11.62 -0.72
CA LYS A 205 -10.67 11.88 -1.43
C LYS A 205 -10.70 11.32 -2.85
N ASN A 206 -9.79 10.39 -3.16
CA ASN A 206 -9.63 9.81 -4.50
C ASN A 206 -9.29 10.85 -5.58
N ILE A 207 -8.67 11.96 -5.20
CA ILE A 207 -8.23 12.98 -6.15
C ILE A 207 -6.77 12.70 -6.52
N LEU A 208 -6.52 12.40 -7.79
CA LEU A 208 -5.17 12.41 -8.34
C LEU A 208 -4.73 13.85 -8.53
N ARG A 209 -3.58 14.19 -7.98
CA ARG A 209 -3.01 15.54 -8.03
C ARG A 209 -1.66 15.55 -8.71
N CYS A 210 -1.45 16.56 -9.51
CA CYS A 210 -0.18 16.92 -10.12
C CYS A 210 0.38 18.19 -9.48
N TYR A 211 1.66 18.15 -9.08
CA TYR A 211 2.37 19.33 -8.61
C TYR A 211 3.70 19.49 -9.32
N SER A 212 4.16 20.74 -9.47
CA SER A 212 5.50 21.09 -9.93
C SER A 212 6.54 20.73 -8.85
N ILE A 213 7.64 20.09 -9.25
CA ILE A 213 8.77 19.82 -8.34
C ILE A 213 9.48 21.12 -7.96
N ILE A 214 9.47 22.13 -8.85
CA ILE A 214 10.28 23.34 -8.72
C ILE A 214 9.79 24.21 -7.55
N ASP A 215 8.47 24.41 -7.45
CA ASP A 215 7.87 25.35 -6.51
C ASP A 215 6.65 24.80 -5.74
N GLY A 216 6.25 23.55 -6.02
CA GLY A 216 5.11 22.89 -5.40
C GLY A 216 3.75 23.47 -5.85
N SER A 217 3.67 24.21 -6.95
CA SER A 217 2.39 24.67 -7.51
C SER A 217 1.61 23.50 -8.08
N GLU A 218 0.27 23.51 -7.91
CA GLU A 218 -0.60 22.50 -8.51
C GLU A 218 -0.70 22.74 -10.02
N CYS A 219 -0.43 21.67 -10.82
CA CYS A 219 -0.56 21.71 -12.27
C CYS A 219 -2.03 21.49 -12.69
N TRP A 220 -2.60 20.40 -12.18
CA TRP A 220 -3.98 19.98 -12.37
C TRP A 220 -4.37 18.96 -11.31
N ASN A 221 -5.66 18.68 -11.21
CA ASN A 221 -6.17 17.57 -10.40
C ASN A 221 -7.33 16.88 -11.12
N LEU A 222 -7.52 15.60 -10.80
CA LEU A 222 -8.62 14.78 -11.31
C LEU A 222 -9.31 14.10 -10.14
N GLN A 223 -10.57 14.44 -9.91
CA GLN A 223 -11.40 13.73 -8.96
C GLN A 223 -12.03 12.52 -9.64
N THR A 224 -11.78 11.34 -9.08
CA THR A 224 -12.54 10.13 -9.42
C THR A 224 -13.73 9.99 -8.47
N GLU A 225 -14.48 8.90 -8.60
CA GLU A 225 -15.67 8.68 -7.78
C GLU A 225 -15.34 8.76 -6.28
N ASP A 226 -16.10 9.57 -5.52
CA ASP A 226 -15.89 9.77 -4.10
C ASP A 226 -16.46 8.57 -3.33
N SER A 227 -15.71 8.10 -2.35
CA SER A 227 -16.16 7.08 -1.42
C SER A 227 -16.43 7.72 -0.07
N PHE A 228 -17.59 7.41 0.53
CA PHE A 228 -17.93 7.84 1.89
C PHE A 228 -17.00 7.24 2.95
N THR A 229 -16.23 6.21 2.60
CA THR A 229 -15.32 5.51 3.50
C THR A 229 -13.86 5.76 3.12
N ILE A 230 -13.04 6.11 4.12
CA ILE A 230 -11.60 6.20 3.96
C ILE A 230 -11.04 4.79 3.98
N SER A 231 -10.37 4.37 2.91
CA SER A 231 -9.71 3.07 2.84
C SER A 231 -8.42 3.08 3.67
N ASP A 232 -8.22 2.02 4.46
CA ASP A 232 -6.94 1.76 5.15
C ASP A 232 -5.83 1.31 4.18
N SER A 233 -6.18 0.95 2.94
CA SER A 233 -5.21 0.60 1.90
C SER A 233 -4.61 1.84 1.28
N ARG A 234 -3.29 1.79 1.05
CA ARG A 234 -2.62 2.80 0.26
C ARG A 234 -2.90 2.58 -1.23
N TYR A 235 -3.25 3.65 -1.91
CA TYR A 235 -3.43 3.63 -3.35
C TYR A 235 -2.08 3.52 -4.05
N SER A 236 -2.09 2.89 -5.19
CA SER A 236 -0.87 2.67 -5.97
C SER A 236 -0.88 3.50 -7.24
N LEU A 237 0.32 3.94 -7.64
CA LEU A 237 0.55 4.62 -8.91
C LEU A 237 1.70 3.96 -9.65
N VAL A 238 1.59 3.95 -10.99
CA VAL A 238 2.69 3.67 -11.91
C VAL A 238 2.70 4.71 -13.02
N ILE A 239 3.86 4.90 -13.64
CA ILE A 239 4.04 5.88 -14.72
C ILE A 239 4.68 5.16 -15.90
N ILE A 240 4.10 5.33 -17.07
CA ILE A 240 4.64 4.85 -18.33
C ILE A 240 4.43 5.91 -19.41
N ASP A 241 5.47 6.19 -20.17
CA ASP A 241 5.45 7.19 -21.23
C ASP A 241 4.83 8.52 -20.75
N ASP A 242 3.72 8.92 -21.32
CA ASP A 242 2.96 10.12 -20.95
C ASP A 242 1.68 9.80 -20.16
N MET A 243 1.63 8.64 -19.46
CA MET A 243 0.48 8.24 -18.65
C MET A 243 0.85 8.04 -17.18
N VAL A 244 -0.01 8.49 -16.28
CA VAL A 244 -0.11 8.06 -14.88
C VAL A 244 -1.27 7.12 -14.74
N ILE A 245 -1.02 5.93 -14.16
CA ILE A 245 -2.06 4.95 -13.90
C ILE A 245 -2.14 4.74 -12.40
N PHE A 246 -3.33 4.82 -11.82
CA PHE A 246 -3.51 4.74 -10.37
C PHE A 246 -4.75 3.95 -9.97
N SER A 247 -4.74 3.46 -8.75
CA SER A 247 -5.90 2.86 -8.08
C SER A 247 -6.53 3.85 -7.10
N ASN A 248 -7.84 3.75 -6.88
CA ASN A 248 -8.59 4.51 -5.88
C ASN A 248 -9.14 3.60 -4.75
N SER A 249 -9.93 4.16 -3.82
CA SER A 249 -10.51 3.41 -2.69
C SER A 249 -11.57 2.39 -3.10
N LEU A 250 -12.15 2.53 -4.28
CA LEU A 250 -13.13 1.60 -4.85
C LEU A 250 -12.46 0.46 -5.62
N GLY A 251 -11.14 0.53 -5.80
CA GLY A 251 -10.37 -0.43 -6.57
C GLY A 251 -10.38 -0.16 -8.07
N ASP A 252 -10.97 0.95 -8.53
CA ASP A 252 -10.91 1.33 -9.94
C ASP A 252 -9.49 1.67 -10.32
N ILE A 253 -9.11 1.26 -11.53
CA ILE A 253 -7.83 1.60 -12.13
C ILE A 253 -8.07 2.62 -13.22
N THR A 254 -7.43 3.78 -13.11
CA THR A 254 -7.61 4.91 -14.05
C THR A 254 -6.27 5.29 -14.65
N ALA A 255 -6.21 5.40 -15.97
CA ALA A 255 -5.08 5.96 -16.71
C ALA A 255 -5.39 7.40 -17.15
N VAL A 256 -4.42 8.26 -16.96
CA VAL A 256 -4.55 9.71 -17.14
C VAL A 256 -3.35 10.23 -17.93
N ASP A 257 -3.59 11.13 -18.85
CA ASP A 257 -2.53 11.85 -19.54
C ASP A 257 -1.78 12.79 -18.58
N ILE A 258 -0.46 12.71 -18.58
CA ILE A 258 0.43 13.42 -17.65
C ILE A 258 0.36 14.95 -17.81
N GLU A 259 0.18 15.43 -19.05
CA GLU A 259 0.22 16.85 -19.33
C GLU A 259 -1.12 17.52 -19.05
N THR A 260 -2.22 16.88 -19.45
CA THR A 260 -3.56 17.46 -19.41
C THR A 260 -4.39 17.07 -18.19
N GLY A 261 -4.09 15.93 -17.56
CA GLY A 261 -4.92 15.37 -16.49
C GLY A 261 -6.22 14.71 -17.00
N LEU A 262 -6.38 14.50 -18.31
CA LEU A 262 -7.56 13.87 -18.89
C LEU A 262 -7.49 12.34 -18.79
N ILE A 263 -8.64 11.72 -18.54
CA ILE A 263 -8.77 10.26 -18.48
C ILE A 263 -8.56 9.69 -19.88
N ILE A 264 -7.66 8.70 -20.00
CA ILE A 264 -7.43 7.91 -21.20
C ILE A 264 -8.34 6.68 -21.20
N TRP A 265 -8.33 5.94 -20.07
CA TRP A 265 -9.22 4.81 -19.83
C TRP A 265 -9.45 4.60 -18.34
N GLN A 266 -10.52 3.90 -18.02
CA GLN A 266 -10.85 3.50 -16.65
C GLN A 266 -11.37 2.06 -16.64
N LEU A 267 -10.89 1.28 -15.66
CA LEU A 267 -11.28 -0.10 -15.43
C LEU A 267 -11.87 -0.23 -14.02
N PRO A 268 -13.20 -0.32 -13.88
CA PRO A 268 -13.82 -0.65 -12.61
C PRO A 268 -13.55 -2.13 -12.28
N THR A 269 -13.11 -2.40 -11.03
CA THR A 269 -12.82 -3.78 -10.58
C THR A 269 -13.87 -4.31 -9.60
N GLN A 270 -14.85 -3.50 -9.22
CA GLN A 270 -15.98 -3.92 -8.39
C GLN A 270 -17.30 -3.64 -9.10
N SER A 271 -18.28 -4.53 -8.88
CA SER A 271 -19.65 -4.25 -9.31
C SER A 271 -20.29 -3.20 -8.39
N SER A 272 -21.05 -2.27 -8.95
CA SER A 272 -21.74 -1.16 -8.25
C SER A 272 -22.72 -1.59 -7.13
N SER A 273 -23.06 -2.86 -7.05
CA SER A 273 -23.98 -3.40 -6.02
C SER A 273 -23.33 -3.59 -4.63
N ILE A 274 -22.01 -3.39 -4.48
CA ILE A 274 -21.29 -3.71 -3.23
C ILE A 274 -20.77 -2.44 -2.51
N ILE A 275 -21.49 -1.33 -2.60
CA ILE A 275 -21.10 -0.05 -1.96
C ILE A 275 -20.87 -0.18 -0.43
N ASN A 276 -21.49 -1.15 0.23
CA ASN A 276 -21.38 -1.34 1.69
C ASN A 276 -20.11 -2.09 2.14
N GLU A 277 -19.29 -2.65 1.23
CA GLU A 277 -18.09 -3.42 1.55
C GLU A 277 -16.77 -2.72 1.22
N THR A 278 -16.81 -1.47 0.74
CA THR A 278 -15.63 -0.71 0.32
C THR A 278 -14.60 -0.51 1.43
N TYR A 279 -15.02 -0.47 2.70
CA TYR A 279 -14.11 -0.32 3.84
C TYR A 279 -13.09 -1.47 3.95
N ASN A 280 -13.50 -2.68 3.64
CA ASN A 280 -12.64 -3.87 3.72
C ASN A 280 -11.96 -4.23 2.40
N PHE A 281 -12.20 -3.48 1.34
CA PHE A 281 -11.57 -3.76 0.06
C PHE A 281 -10.10 -3.34 0.08
N LYS A 282 -9.23 -4.26 -0.33
CA LYS A 282 -7.79 -4.04 -0.40
C LYS A 282 -7.26 -4.52 -1.73
N ILE A 283 -6.52 -3.65 -2.38
CA ILE A 283 -5.82 -3.92 -3.63
C ILE A 283 -4.31 -3.93 -3.38
N SER A 284 -3.57 -4.79 -4.09
CA SER A 284 -2.12 -4.77 -4.10
C SER A 284 -1.60 -3.54 -4.84
N LYS A 285 -0.30 -3.27 -4.78
CA LYS A 285 0.30 -2.27 -5.66
C LYS A 285 0.15 -2.69 -7.11
N LEU A 286 -0.07 -1.69 -7.98
CA LEU A 286 0.06 -1.85 -9.41
C LEU A 286 1.53 -2.10 -9.75
N ILE A 287 1.81 -3.13 -10.50
CA ILE A 287 3.15 -3.44 -10.99
C ILE A 287 3.13 -3.33 -12.49
N LEU A 288 3.97 -2.45 -13.02
CA LEU A 288 4.09 -2.23 -14.46
C LEU A 288 5.30 -2.99 -15.00
N ASP A 289 5.07 -3.87 -15.95
CA ASP A 289 6.13 -4.50 -16.75
C ASP A 289 5.79 -4.44 -18.22
N LYS A 290 6.62 -3.75 -18.99
CA LYS A 290 6.42 -3.48 -20.43
C LYS A 290 5.04 -2.89 -20.72
N ASN A 291 4.17 -3.68 -21.38
CA ASN A 291 2.85 -3.25 -21.84
C ASN A 291 1.71 -3.73 -20.95
N SER A 292 2.00 -4.28 -19.77
CA SER A 292 0.98 -4.82 -18.87
C SER A 292 1.15 -4.32 -17.45
N ILE A 293 -0.01 -4.12 -16.79
CA ILE A 293 -0.10 -3.86 -15.37
C ILE A 293 -0.62 -5.12 -14.69
N PHE A 294 -0.05 -5.46 -13.55
CA PHE A 294 -0.44 -6.60 -12.73
C PHE A 294 -0.83 -6.13 -11.34
N PHE A 295 -1.94 -6.62 -10.84
CA PHE A 295 -2.42 -6.36 -9.48
C PHE A 295 -3.42 -7.41 -9.04
N SER A 296 -3.56 -7.58 -7.73
CA SER A 296 -4.53 -8.48 -7.10
C SER A 296 -5.36 -7.75 -6.05
N ASN A 297 -6.44 -8.36 -5.60
CA ASN A 297 -7.28 -7.83 -4.53
C ASN A 297 -7.67 -8.92 -3.52
N ASN A 298 -8.27 -8.52 -2.41
CA ASN A 298 -8.77 -9.43 -1.38
C ASN A 298 -10.18 -9.98 -1.67
N LYS A 299 -10.66 -9.83 -2.91
CA LYS A 299 -11.90 -10.41 -3.43
C LYS A 299 -11.64 -11.57 -4.39
N ASN A 300 -10.51 -12.25 -4.23
CA ASN A 300 -10.07 -13.40 -5.02
C ASN A 300 -9.78 -13.10 -6.49
N GLU A 301 -9.25 -11.93 -6.81
CA GLU A 301 -8.97 -11.58 -8.18
C GLU A 301 -7.53 -11.12 -8.36
N PHE A 302 -6.89 -11.61 -9.41
CA PHE A 302 -5.59 -11.20 -9.88
C PHE A 302 -5.66 -10.93 -11.38
N TYR A 303 -5.25 -9.74 -11.80
CA TYR A 303 -5.39 -9.24 -13.15
C TYR A 303 -4.05 -8.98 -13.83
N SER A 304 -4.03 -9.24 -15.13
CA SER A 304 -3.13 -8.60 -16.08
C SER A 304 -3.95 -7.71 -17.01
N VAL A 305 -3.57 -6.45 -17.12
CA VAL A 305 -4.30 -5.45 -17.91
C VAL A 305 -3.36 -4.79 -18.91
N ASN A 306 -3.82 -4.63 -20.14
CA ASN A 306 -3.07 -3.91 -21.17
C ASN A 306 -2.98 -2.43 -20.80
N VAL A 307 -1.78 -1.90 -20.74
CA VAL A 307 -1.50 -0.54 -20.27
C VAL A 307 -2.08 0.54 -21.15
N LYS A 308 -2.14 0.31 -22.47
CA LYS A 308 -2.59 1.31 -23.43
C LYS A 308 -4.12 1.40 -23.53
N THR A 309 -4.80 0.26 -23.33
CA THR A 309 -6.24 0.15 -23.59
C THR A 309 -7.09 -0.05 -22.35
N GLY A 310 -6.51 -0.45 -21.22
CA GLY A 310 -7.24 -0.83 -20.01
C GLY A 310 -7.95 -2.19 -20.13
N VAL A 311 -7.77 -2.92 -21.22
CA VAL A 311 -8.41 -4.23 -21.44
C VAL A 311 -7.69 -5.31 -20.63
N ILE A 312 -8.46 -6.18 -19.98
CA ILE A 312 -7.94 -7.32 -19.23
C ILE A 312 -7.36 -8.35 -20.22
N ASN A 313 -6.06 -8.65 -20.10
CA ASN A 313 -5.40 -9.71 -20.85
C ASN A 313 -5.81 -11.08 -20.32
N TRP A 314 -5.76 -11.25 -19.00
CA TRP A 314 -6.19 -12.45 -18.28
C TRP A 314 -6.50 -12.13 -16.81
N SER A 315 -7.24 -13.01 -16.15
CA SER A 315 -7.50 -12.95 -14.71
C SER A 315 -7.44 -14.32 -14.07
N ASN A 316 -7.06 -14.38 -12.78
CA ASN A 316 -7.00 -15.58 -11.95
C ASN A 316 -7.71 -15.37 -10.62
N LYS A 317 -8.19 -16.45 -10.01
CA LYS A 317 -8.82 -16.44 -8.69
C LYS A 317 -7.75 -16.57 -7.60
N ILE A 318 -7.10 -15.45 -7.23
CA ILE A 318 -6.07 -15.39 -6.18
C ILE A 318 -6.46 -14.31 -5.17
N ASN A 319 -6.65 -14.73 -3.89
CA ASN A 319 -6.92 -13.81 -2.79
C ASN A 319 -5.61 -13.21 -2.25
N SER A 320 -5.23 -12.04 -2.76
CA SER A 320 -4.02 -11.37 -2.29
C SER A 320 -4.15 -9.86 -2.38
N ASN A 321 -3.74 -9.16 -1.33
CA ASN A 321 -3.50 -7.72 -1.36
C ASN A 321 -2.01 -7.37 -1.19
N ILE A 322 -1.13 -8.37 -1.36
CA ILE A 322 0.31 -8.26 -1.24
C ILE A 322 0.91 -8.02 -2.62
N ASN A 323 1.97 -7.23 -2.67
CA ASN A 323 2.66 -6.94 -3.92
C ASN A 323 3.25 -8.21 -4.52
N SER A 324 2.89 -8.51 -5.76
CA SER A 324 3.53 -9.56 -6.54
C SER A 324 4.93 -9.13 -6.97
N VAL A 325 5.79 -10.08 -7.32
CA VAL A 325 7.12 -9.82 -7.86
C VAL A 325 7.23 -10.50 -9.22
N ILE A 326 7.65 -9.73 -10.23
CA ILE A 326 7.86 -10.22 -11.59
C ILE A 326 9.36 -10.48 -11.80
N SER A 327 9.67 -11.64 -12.34
CA SER A 327 11.03 -12.02 -12.72
C SER A 327 11.01 -12.82 -14.03
N GLY A 328 11.57 -12.25 -15.08
CA GLY A 328 11.51 -12.83 -16.42
C GLY A 328 10.05 -13.01 -16.91
N ASN A 329 9.68 -14.24 -17.23
CA ASN A 329 8.31 -14.60 -17.64
C ASN A 329 7.45 -15.14 -16.49
N LEU A 330 7.91 -15.03 -15.25
CA LEU A 330 7.22 -15.53 -14.07
C LEU A 330 6.73 -14.40 -13.19
N ILE A 331 5.55 -14.61 -12.60
CA ILE A 331 4.99 -13.77 -11.53
C ILE A 331 4.89 -14.63 -10.28
N PHE A 332 5.45 -14.12 -9.20
CA PHE A 332 5.33 -14.69 -7.88
C PHE A 332 4.32 -13.89 -7.08
N THR A 333 3.32 -14.56 -6.53
CA THR A 333 2.25 -13.93 -5.73
C THR A 333 2.04 -14.75 -4.47
N VAL A 334 1.99 -14.09 -3.31
CA VAL A 334 1.64 -14.76 -2.04
C VAL A 334 0.22 -14.36 -1.66
N SER A 335 -0.65 -15.35 -1.48
CA SER A 335 -2.03 -15.08 -1.04
C SER A 335 -2.10 -14.69 0.44
N ASN A 336 -3.21 -14.05 0.84
CA ASN A 336 -3.45 -13.67 2.22
C ASN A 336 -3.44 -14.87 3.19
N ASP A 337 -3.74 -16.07 2.67
CA ASP A 337 -3.74 -17.33 3.41
C ASP A 337 -2.39 -18.05 3.37
N GLY A 338 -1.36 -17.47 2.73
CA GLY A 338 0.01 -18.00 2.71
C GLY A 338 0.31 -19.04 1.63
N TYR A 339 -0.42 -19.03 0.51
CA TYR A 339 -0.07 -19.82 -0.67
C TYR A 339 0.84 -19.00 -1.60
N LEU A 340 1.96 -19.57 -1.99
CA LEU A 340 2.86 -19.02 -3.00
C LEU A 340 2.44 -19.53 -4.38
N PHE A 341 1.96 -18.65 -5.21
CA PHE A 341 1.63 -18.89 -6.61
C PHE A 341 2.81 -18.51 -7.49
N VAL A 342 3.12 -19.35 -8.44
CA VAL A 342 3.99 -19.05 -9.57
C VAL A 342 3.14 -19.11 -10.82
N THR A 343 3.03 -17.99 -11.52
CA THR A 343 2.15 -17.81 -12.66
C THR A 343 2.98 -17.37 -13.87
N GLU A 344 2.68 -17.90 -15.04
CA GLU A 344 3.26 -17.43 -16.29
C GLU A 344 2.70 -16.05 -16.66
N LYS A 345 3.57 -15.09 -16.87
CA LYS A 345 3.21 -13.69 -17.03
C LYS A 345 2.30 -13.40 -18.21
N ASN A 346 2.55 -14.05 -19.34
CA ASN A 346 1.86 -13.73 -20.59
C ASN A 346 0.50 -14.38 -20.69
N THR A 347 0.34 -15.59 -20.17
CA THR A 347 -0.89 -16.40 -20.30
C THR A 347 -1.76 -16.39 -19.06
N GLY A 348 -1.17 -16.09 -17.90
CA GLY A 348 -1.83 -16.25 -16.61
C GLY A 348 -1.86 -17.70 -16.09
N ASN A 349 -1.27 -18.68 -16.81
CA ASN A 349 -1.26 -20.07 -16.38
C ASN A 349 -0.54 -20.23 -15.03
N ILE A 350 -1.21 -20.83 -14.07
CA ILE A 350 -0.62 -21.15 -12.78
C ILE A 350 0.26 -22.38 -12.96
N ILE A 351 1.56 -22.25 -12.71
CA ILE A 351 2.57 -23.30 -12.87
C ILE A 351 2.71 -24.11 -11.60
N ARG A 352 2.77 -23.42 -10.45
CA ARG A 352 2.96 -24.06 -9.14
C ARG A 352 2.24 -23.26 -8.05
N VAL A 353 1.65 -23.99 -7.10
CA VAL A 353 1.11 -23.42 -5.85
C VAL A 353 1.65 -24.21 -4.67
N THR A 354 2.33 -23.51 -3.75
CA THR A 354 2.91 -24.11 -2.54
C THR A 354 2.33 -23.46 -1.29
N TYR A 355 1.88 -24.27 -0.32
CA TYR A 355 1.37 -23.76 0.95
C TYR A 355 2.51 -23.53 1.96
N LEU A 356 2.82 -22.27 2.25
CA LEU A 356 3.96 -21.90 3.10
C LEU A 356 3.73 -22.12 4.60
N TYR A 357 2.49 -22.27 5.06
CA TYR A 357 2.18 -22.46 6.47
C TYR A 357 1.84 -23.91 6.82
N LYS A 358 2.18 -24.87 5.96
CA LYS A 358 1.84 -26.29 6.10
C LYS A 358 2.24 -26.86 7.47
N GLU A 359 3.45 -26.56 7.92
CA GLU A 359 4.04 -27.08 9.15
C GLU A 359 3.59 -26.37 10.44
N TYR A 360 2.75 -25.31 10.30
CA TYR A 360 2.30 -24.56 11.47
C TYR A 360 1.05 -25.20 12.09
N GLU A 361 0.94 -25.11 13.44
CA GLU A 361 -0.25 -25.52 14.16
C GLU A 361 -1.50 -24.75 13.70
N LYS A 362 -2.68 -25.39 13.80
CA LYS A 362 -3.97 -24.82 13.35
C LYS A 362 -4.23 -23.41 13.90
N LYS A 363 -4.07 -23.23 15.23
CA LYS A 363 -4.26 -21.94 15.89
C LYS A 363 -3.34 -20.82 15.35
N ARG A 364 -2.16 -21.18 14.87
CA ARG A 364 -1.21 -20.25 14.28
C ARG A 364 -1.57 -19.95 12.84
N LYS A 365 -2.00 -20.94 12.07
CA LYS A 365 -2.48 -20.75 10.68
C LYS A 365 -3.61 -19.75 10.59
N GLU A 366 -4.52 -19.74 11.58
CA GLU A 366 -5.66 -18.81 11.64
C GLU A 366 -5.27 -17.35 11.96
N LYS A 367 -4.08 -17.11 12.52
CA LYS A 367 -3.62 -15.80 13.00
C LYS A 367 -2.47 -15.21 12.20
N ILE A 368 -1.71 -16.08 11.51
CA ILE A 368 -0.57 -15.63 10.72
C ILE A 368 -1.04 -15.10 9.37
N SER A 369 -0.51 -13.95 8.98
CA SER A 369 -0.73 -13.39 7.66
C SER A 369 0.56 -12.83 7.09
N PRO A 370 0.78 -12.95 5.78
CA PRO A 370 1.92 -12.35 5.13
C PRO A 370 1.76 -10.84 5.08
N ILE A 371 2.87 -10.12 5.20
CA ILE A 371 2.94 -8.64 5.11
C ILE A 371 3.46 -8.22 3.75
N GLY A 372 4.46 -8.92 3.24
CA GLY A 372 5.07 -8.65 1.96
C GLY A 372 6.32 -9.47 1.75
N PHE A 373 6.82 -9.51 0.54
CA PHE A 373 7.99 -10.29 0.19
C PHE A 373 8.82 -9.63 -0.91
N VAL A 374 10.06 -10.05 -1.01
CA VAL A 374 10.96 -9.77 -2.14
C VAL A 374 11.60 -11.06 -2.62
N ILE A 375 12.10 -11.04 -3.85
CA ILE A 375 12.87 -12.14 -4.43
C ILE A 375 14.31 -11.67 -4.55
N GLY A 376 15.25 -12.50 -4.14
CA GLY A 376 16.67 -12.41 -4.45
C GLY A 376 17.04 -13.41 -5.53
N ASN A 377 18.33 -13.70 -5.65
CA ASN A 377 18.87 -14.54 -6.73
C ASN A 377 18.27 -15.98 -6.74
N LYS A 378 18.18 -16.63 -5.57
CA LYS A 378 17.69 -18.01 -5.43
C LYS A 378 16.53 -18.16 -4.46
N ASN A 379 16.21 -17.12 -3.72
CA ASN A 379 15.32 -17.20 -2.58
C ASN A 379 14.27 -16.10 -2.59
N LEU A 380 13.10 -16.42 -2.05
CA LEU A 380 12.04 -15.49 -1.69
C LEU A 380 12.12 -15.23 -0.18
N PHE A 381 12.00 -13.98 0.22
CA PHE A 381 12.04 -13.52 1.61
C PHE A 381 10.68 -12.92 1.97
N LEU A 382 9.89 -13.66 2.75
CA LEU A 382 8.53 -13.31 3.15
C LEU A 382 8.49 -12.88 4.60
N THR A 383 7.98 -11.67 4.87
CA THR A 383 7.71 -11.21 6.25
C THR A 383 6.25 -11.45 6.62
N ASN A 384 6.02 -11.82 7.89
CA ASN A 384 4.72 -12.10 8.45
C ASN A 384 4.38 -11.15 9.62
N ASN A 385 3.09 -11.05 9.94
CA ASN A 385 2.56 -10.23 11.03
C ASN A 385 3.04 -10.64 12.44
N ASP A 386 3.61 -11.85 12.59
CA ASP A 386 4.19 -12.35 13.85
C ASP A 386 5.67 -11.93 14.05
N GLY A 387 6.19 -11.06 13.18
CA GLY A 387 7.56 -10.55 13.25
C GLY A 387 8.62 -11.51 12.76
N LYS A 388 8.24 -12.55 12.03
CA LYS A 388 9.17 -13.52 11.43
C LYS A 388 9.32 -13.33 9.94
N MET A 389 10.47 -13.70 9.44
CA MET A 389 10.78 -13.81 8.01
C MET A 389 10.97 -15.27 7.64
N ILE A 390 10.29 -15.70 6.60
CA ILE A 390 10.43 -17.03 6.00
C ILE A 390 11.27 -16.90 4.75
N VAL A 391 12.29 -17.72 4.61
CA VAL A 391 13.10 -17.85 3.39
C VAL A 391 12.65 -19.09 2.64
N VAL A 392 12.23 -18.91 1.40
CA VAL A 392 11.72 -19.98 0.53
C VAL A 392 12.64 -20.10 -0.69
N GLY A 393 13.09 -21.30 -0.99
CA GLY A 393 13.84 -21.57 -2.21
C GLY A 393 12.96 -21.41 -3.45
N LEU A 394 13.35 -20.56 -4.38
CA LEU A 394 12.56 -20.31 -5.60
C LEU A 394 12.40 -21.57 -6.45
N GLU A 395 13.49 -22.33 -6.64
CA GLU A 395 13.48 -23.55 -7.41
C GLU A 395 12.45 -24.56 -6.87
N SER A 396 12.55 -24.89 -5.58
CA SER A 396 11.75 -25.96 -4.96
C SER A 396 10.41 -25.50 -4.38
N GLY A 397 10.24 -24.19 -4.11
CA GLY A 397 9.08 -23.68 -3.36
C GLY A 397 9.07 -24.03 -1.87
N LYS A 398 10.10 -24.72 -1.35
CA LYS A 398 10.17 -25.20 0.03
C LYS A 398 10.80 -24.16 0.95
N ILE A 399 10.37 -24.14 2.22
CA ILE A 399 10.97 -23.28 3.23
C ILE A 399 12.38 -23.81 3.54
N ILE A 400 13.36 -22.91 3.48
CA ILE A 400 14.77 -23.17 3.82
C ILE A 400 15.03 -22.77 5.28
N LYS A 401 14.51 -21.60 5.69
CA LYS A 401 14.81 -21.01 7.00
C LYS A 401 13.65 -20.14 7.46
N THR A 402 13.45 -20.05 8.76
CA THR A 402 12.59 -19.04 9.41
C THR A 402 13.42 -18.26 10.41
N GLU A 403 13.43 -16.93 10.28
CA GLU A 403 14.19 -16.01 11.13
C GLU A 403 13.23 -15.13 11.95
N THR A 404 13.49 -14.97 13.25
CA THR A 404 12.73 -14.04 14.10
C THR A 404 13.38 -12.66 14.08
N ILE A 405 12.74 -11.69 13.43
CA ILE A 405 13.24 -10.31 13.29
C ILE A 405 12.82 -9.45 14.50
N ALA A 406 11.57 -9.63 14.94
CA ALA A 406 11.00 -8.94 16.09
C ALA A 406 9.93 -9.78 16.76
N LYS A 407 9.48 -9.37 17.95
CA LYS A 407 8.31 -9.97 18.63
C LYS A 407 6.98 -9.46 18.11
N ASN A 408 6.99 -8.34 17.38
CA ASN A 408 5.82 -7.62 16.87
C ASN A 408 5.93 -7.46 15.36
N LEU A 409 4.91 -6.82 14.79
CA LEU A 409 4.83 -6.51 13.37
C LEU A 409 6.12 -5.88 12.82
N ILE A 410 6.51 -6.32 11.63
CA ILE A 410 7.60 -5.80 10.82
C ILE A 410 7.07 -5.35 9.46
N SER A 411 7.85 -4.56 8.72
CA SER A 411 7.48 -4.12 7.38
C SER A 411 7.61 -5.23 6.34
N GLU A 412 7.06 -4.99 5.14
CA GLU A 412 7.54 -5.67 3.94
C GLU A 412 9.06 -5.49 3.82
N PRO A 413 9.80 -6.50 3.34
CA PRO A 413 11.23 -6.36 3.10
C PRO A 413 11.46 -5.56 1.83
N PHE A 414 12.63 -4.93 1.70
CA PHE A 414 13.06 -4.28 0.46
C PHE A 414 14.55 -4.45 0.24
N ILE A 415 14.99 -4.38 -1.02
CA ILE A 415 16.38 -4.57 -1.40
C ILE A 415 16.94 -3.25 -1.94
N PHE A 416 18.13 -2.89 -1.47
CA PHE A 416 18.91 -1.77 -1.98
C PHE A 416 20.39 -2.09 -1.92
N ASN A 417 21.13 -1.81 -2.99
CA ASN A 417 22.59 -2.04 -3.09
C ASN A 417 23.01 -3.43 -2.57
N LYS A 418 22.38 -4.49 -3.10
CA LYS A 418 22.65 -5.89 -2.73
C LYS A 418 22.39 -6.22 -1.25
N ASN A 419 21.74 -5.34 -0.49
CA ASN A 419 21.36 -5.57 0.90
C ASN A 419 19.85 -5.67 1.03
N LEU A 420 19.40 -6.51 1.95
CA LEU A 420 17.99 -6.63 2.32
C LEU A 420 17.72 -5.84 3.60
N PHE A 421 16.62 -5.10 3.62
CA PHE A 421 16.22 -4.27 4.74
C PHE A 421 14.84 -4.65 5.23
N VAL A 422 14.65 -4.58 6.55
CA VAL A 422 13.35 -4.74 7.22
C VAL A 422 13.21 -3.67 8.29
N ILE A 423 12.06 -3.00 8.33
CA ILE A 423 11.73 -2.04 9.37
C ILE A 423 10.98 -2.77 10.48
N LYS A 424 11.46 -2.64 11.71
CA LYS A 424 10.69 -2.90 12.93
C LYS A 424 10.49 -1.61 13.68
N ASN A 425 9.48 -1.55 14.55
CA ASN A 425 9.23 -0.31 15.26
C ASN A 425 10.44 0.09 16.15
N GLY A 426 11.08 1.19 15.78
CA GLY A 426 12.27 1.74 16.44
C GLY A 426 13.60 1.47 15.74
N SER A 427 13.63 0.68 14.66
CA SER A 427 14.86 0.52 13.86
C SER A 427 14.65 -0.10 12.49
N ILE A 428 15.58 0.13 11.58
CA ILE A 428 15.71 -0.55 10.29
C ILE A 428 16.90 -1.49 10.38
N ILE A 429 16.69 -2.76 10.10
CA ILE A 429 17.74 -3.79 10.10
C ILE A 429 18.20 -4.01 8.69
N GLN A 430 19.51 -4.08 8.49
CA GLN A 430 20.18 -4.41 7.23
C GLN A 430 20.79 -5.80 7.31
N TYR A 431 20.62 -6.56 6.24
CA TYR A 431 21.19 -7.91 6.04
C TYR A 431 21.97 -7.95 4.73
N ASN A 432 23.05 -8.73 4.72
CA ASN A 432 23.80 -9.10 3.51
C ASN A 432 23.82 -10.63 3.32
#